data_81258fdf5bc427e0f64396a540d32135
#
_entry.id   81258fdf5bc427e0f64396a540d32135
#
_cell.length_a   1.000
_cell.length_b   1.000
_cell.length_c   1.000
_cell.angle_alpha   90.00
_cell.angle_beta   90.00
_cell.angle_gamma   90.00
#
_symmetry.space_group_name_H-M   'P 1'
#
loop_
_entity.id
_entity.type
_entity.pdbx_description
1 polymer ?
#
loop_
_entity_poly.entity_id
_entity_poly.type
_entity_poly.pdbx_seq_one_letter_code
_entity_poly.pdbx_strand_id
1 'polypeptide(L)'
;MPQKNAQDRLWKILTPVLLVLAVLAMAKTLFVGLEIDEEYAFSLGFRLVKGDRLFYTMWEPHQLSALPAALVLALYTAIAGTTTGALLFVRAVVLVCKAAMSAVFYRDFKQTLGRHGALLSAVVLFVYTPKWFLGPDYISQQFHFTVAAFLCFYHYYTHGFRRPWLVVLGAVCACFSFLAFPQSAPRQGADDL
;
A
#
# COMPACT_ATOMS: atom_id res chain seq x y z
N MET A 1 14.92 -39.42 0.47
CA MET A 1 14.96 -38.71 -0.83
C MET A 1 13.63 -38.65 -1.61
N PRO A 2 12.68 -39.61 -1.55
CA PRO A 2 11.42 -39.52 -2.31
C PRO A 2 10.47 -38.39 -1.83
N GLN A 3 10.48 -38.08 -0.55
CA GLN A 3 9.59 -37.07 0.06
C GLN A 3 9.86 -35.64 -0.43
N LYS A 4 11.13 -35.28 -0.64
CA LYS A 4 11.53 -33.94 -1.18
C LYS A 4 11.03 -33.74 -2.60
N ASN A 5 11.09 -34.76 -3.44
CA ASN A 5 10.61 -34.71 -4.81
C ASN A 5 9.08 -34.53 -4.91
N ALA A 6 8.31 -35.13 -3.98
CA ALA A 6 6.85 -34.97 -3.93
C ALA A 6 6.47 -33.55 -3.51
N GLN A 7 7.16 -32.98 -2.52
CA GLN A 7 6.96 -31.62 -2.06
C GLN A 7 7.28 -30.59 -3.16
N ASP A 8 8.39 -30.75 -3.88
CA ASP A 8 8.78 -29.87 -4.98
C ASP A 8 7.77 -29.91 -6.14
N ARG A 9 7.19 -31.09 -6.44
CA ARG A 9 6.12 -31.23 -7.43
C ARG A 9 4.85 -30.50 -7.01
N LEU A 10 4.46 -30.64 -5.73
CA LEU A 10 3.30 -29.95 -5.18
C LEU A 10 3.46 -28.43 -5.32
N TRP A 11 4.61 -27.86 -4.95
CA TRP A 11 4.85 -26.43 -5.04
C TRP A 11 4.91 -25.91 -6.48
N LYS A 12 5.32 -26.71 -7.45
CA LYS A 12 5.28 -26.34 -8.88
C LYS A 12 3.84 -26.08 -9.36
N ILE A 13 2.85 -26.77 -8.81
CA ILE A 13 1.43 -26.59 -9.13
C ILE A 13 0.82 -25.52 -8.24
N LEU A 14 1.09 -25.57 -6.95
CA LEU A 14 0.47 -24.68 -5.95
C LEU A 14 0.86 -23.22 -6.16
N THR A 15 2.13 -22.95 -6.52
CA THR A 15 2.61 -21.58 -6.73
C THR A 15 1.81 -20.82 -7.81
N PRO A 16 1.69 -21.29 -9.06
CA PRO A 16 0.93 -20.58 -10.08
C PRO A 16 -0.55 -20.50 -9.72
N VAL A 17 -1.15 -21.52 -9.12
CA VAL A 17 -2.55 -21.49 -8.67
C VAL A 17 -2.77 -20.39 -7.64
N LEU A 18 -1.92 -20.30 -6.60
CA LEU A 18 -2.00 -19.27 -5.57
C LEU A 18 -1.84 -17.86 -6.19
N LEU A 19 -0.89 -17.68 -7.10
CA LEU A 19 -0.67 -16.39 -7.74
C LEU A 19 -1.88 -15.99 -8.61
N VAL A 20 -2.43 -16.91 -9.38
CA VAL A 20 -3.62 -16.63 -10.20
C VAL A 20 -4.81 -16.28 -9.32
N LEU A 21 -5.07 -17.05 -8.26
CA LEU A 21 -6.16 -16.77 -7.32
C LEU A 21 -5.98 -15.43 -6.62
N ALA A 22 -4.76 -15.09 -6.20
CA ALA A 22 -4.45 -13.81 -5.57
C ALA A 22 -4.69 -12.64 -6.54
N VAL A 23 -4.24 -12.76 -7.78
CA VAL A 23 -4.47 -11.73 -8.82
C VAL A 23 -5.95 -11.58 -9.12
N LEU A 24 -6.70 -12.68 -9.29
CA LEU A 24 -8.14 -12.64 -9.55
C LEU A 24 -8.90 -12.03 -8.36
N ALA A 25 -8.56 -12.40 -7.13
CA ALA A 25 -9.14 -11.83 -5.93
C ALA A 25 -8.94 -10.31 -5.85
N MET A 26 -7.73 -9.84 -6.16
CA MET A 26 -7.41 -8.41 -6.14
C MET A 26 -7.99 -7.66 -7.35
N ALA A 27 -8.01 -8.27 -8.54
CA ALA A 27 -8.63 -7.68 -9.72
C ALA A 27 -10.14 -7.44 -9.51
N LYS A 28 -10.82 -8.36 -8.81
CA LYS A 28 -12.23 -8.20 -8.44
C LYS A 28 -12.45 -6.91 -7.64
N THR A 29 -11.54 -6.54 -6.73
CA THR A 29 -11.70 -5.35 -5.87
C THR A 29 -11.66 -4.04 -6.65
N LEU A 30 -11.12 -4.02 -7.87
CA LEU A 30 -11.16 -2.85 -8.74
C LEU A 30 -12.60 -2.43 -9.11
N PHE A 31 -13.51 -3.40 -9.20
CA PHE A 31 -14.88 -3.22 -9.69
C PHE A 31 -15.94 -3.25 -8.60
N VAL A 32 -15.54 -3.28 -7.34
CA VAL A 32 -16.46 -3.15 -6.20
C VAL A 32 -17.02 -1.73 -6.16
N GLY A 33 -18.24 -1.56 -5.66
CA GLY A 33 -18.86 -0.25 -5.46
C GLY A 33 -18.04 0.67 -4.58
N LEU A 34 -18.38 1.96 -4.57
CA LEU A 34 -17.77 2.96 -3.67
C LEU A 34 -18.12 2.65 -2.21
N GLU A 35 -17.17 2.91 -1.35
CA GLU A 35 -17.31 2.86 0.10
C GLU A 35 -17.08 4.27 0.67
N ILE A 36 -17.73 4.58 1.79
CA ILE A 36 -17.77 5.94 2.37
C ILE A 36 -16.35 6.50 2.60
N ASP A 37 -15.44 5.72 3.15
CA ASP A 37 -14.07 6.19 3.43
C ASP A 37 -13.23 6.34 2.17
N GLU A 38 -13.49 5.53 1.15
CA GLU A 38 -12.85 5.68 -0.16
C GLU A 38 -13.36 6.94 -0.86
N GLU A 39 -14.69 7.15 -0.86
CA GLU A 39 -15.32 8.34 -1.42
C GLU A 39 -14.80 9.60 -0.72
N TYR A 40 -14.69 9.55 0.62
CA TYR A 40 -14.12 10.63 1.41
C TYR A 40 -12.70 10.99 0.98
N ALA A 41 -11.77 10.01 0.97
CA ALA A 41 -10.39 10.25 0.58
C ALA A 41 -10.25 10.73 -0.87
N PHE A 42 -11.08 10.18 -1.77
CA PHE A 42 -11.12 10.57 -3.17
C PHE A 42 -11.63 12.00 -3.34
N SER A 43 -12.71 12.39 -2.64
CA SER A 43 -13.28 13.73 -2.69
C SER A 43 -12.31 14.78 -2.13
N LEU A 44 -11.61 14.48 -1.03
CA LEU A 44 -10.58 15.37 -0.50
C LEU A 44 -9.44 15.56 -1.50
N GLY A 45 -8.96 14.48 -2.13
CA GLY A 45 -7.96 14.55 -3.20
C GLY A 45 -8.42 15.39 -4.38
N PHE A 46 -9.68 15.25 -4.78
CA PHE A 46 -10.26 16.05 -5.87
C PHE A 46 -10.37 17.53 -5.51
N ARG A 47 -10.77 17.87 -4.28
CA ARG A 47 -10.83 19.26 -3.80
C ARG A 47 -9.45 19.93 -3.86
N LEU A 48 -8.38 19.21 -3.47
CA LEU A 48 -7.01 19.71 -3.60
C LEU A 48 -6.63 20.00 -5.06
N VAL A 49 -7.00 19.10 -5.98
CA VAL A 49 -6.76 19.32 -7.43
C VAL A 49 -7.53 20.53 -7.96
N LYS A 50 -8.68 20.86 -7.35
CA LYS A 50 -9.49 22.04 -7.69
C LYS A 50 -9.01 23.33 -7.04
N GLY A 51 -7.99 23.28 -6.19
CA GLY A 51 -7.35 24.47 -5.58
C GLY A 51 -7.76 24.73 -4.14
N ASP A 52 -8.50 23.82 -3.50
CA ASP A 52 -8.74 23.91 -2.06
C ASP A 52 -7.41 23.77 -1.29
N ARG A 53 -7.35 24.40 -0.12
CA ARG A 53 -6.13 24.46 0.69
C ARG A 53 -6.34 23.75 2.01
N LEU A 54 -5.39 22.83 2.33
CA LEU A 54 -5.35 22.14 3.62
C LEU A 54 -5.31 23.18 4.76
N PHE A 55 -6.06 22.91 5.83
CA PHE A 55 -6.15 23.72 7.04
C PHE A 55 -6.65 25.17 6.83
N TYR A 56 -7.11 25.49 5.64
CA TYR A 56 -7.67 26.82 5.32
C TYR A 56 -9.08 26.75 4.74
N THR A 57 -9.29 26.02 3.64
CA THR A 57 -10.63 25.76 3.06
C THR A 57 -11.11 24.33 3.34
N MET A 58 -10.22 23.48 3.85
CA MET A 58 -10.49 22.11 4.24
C MET A 58 -10.17 21.95 5.73
N TRP A 59 -11.16 21.46 6.50
CA TRP A 59 -11.05 21.26 7.96
C TRP A 59 -11.42 19.84 8.37
N GLU A 60 -11.49 18.92 7.43
CA GLU A 60 -11.89 17.55 7.65
C GLU A 60 -10.79 16.77 8.40
N PRO A 61 -11.17 15.78 9.22
CA PRO A 61 -10.22 14.84 9.80
C PRO A 61 -9.40 14.14 8.70
N HIS A 62 -8.16 13.76 9.02
CA HIS A 62 -7.29 13.02 8.10
C HIS A 62 -7.03 13.67 6.74
N GLN A 63 -7.21 14.99 6.62
CA GLN A 63 -7.07 15.70 5.33
C GLN A 63 -5.70 15.54 4.66
N LEU A 64 -4.64 15.23 5.43
CA LEU A 64 -3.31 14.96 4.88
C LEU A 64 -3.24 13.64 4.10
N SER A 65 -4.16 12.70 4.35
CA SER A 65 -4.29 11.49 3.53
C SER A 65 -4.76 11.78 2.10
N ALA A 66 -5.28 12.98 1.84
CA ALA A 66 -5.66 13.40 0.52
C ALA A 66 -4.47 13.64 -0.43
N LEU A 67 -3.25 13.88 0.10
CA LEU A 67 -2.08 14.23 -0.72
C LEU A 67 -1.71 13.17 -1.75
N PRO A 68 -1.57 11.86 -1.42
CA PRO A 68 -1.29 10.84 -2.41
C PRO A 68 -2.42 10.67 -3.43
N ALA A 69 -3.69 10.75 -2.98
CA ALA A 69 -4.84 10.68 -3.86
C ALA A 69 -4.88 11.87 -4.83
N ALA A 70 -4.62 13.09 -4.34
CA ALA A 70 -4.55 14.30 -5.15
C ALA A 70 -3.47 14.21 -6.23
N LEU A 71 -2.27 13.69 -5.89
CA LEU A 71 -1.19 13.51 -6.85
C LEU A 71 -1.60 12.58 -8.01
N VAL A 72 -2.21 11.43 -7.67
CA VAL A 72 -2.65 10.46 -8.68
C VAL A 72 -3.79 11.02 -9.52
N LEU A 73 -4.74 11.74 -8.90
CA LEU A 73 -5.85 12.41 -9.59
C LEU A 73 -5.37 13.53 -10.50
N ALA A 74 -4.43 14.37 -10.04
CA ALA A 74 -3.84 15.41 -10.86
C ALA A 74 -3.17 14.84 -12.11
N LEU A 75 -2.39 13.76 -11.93
CA LEU A 75 -1.76 13.05 -13.05
C LEU A 75 -2.81 12.50 -14.03
N TYR A 76 -3.83 11.83 -13.52
CA TYR A 76 -4.90 11.28 -14.35
C TYR A 76 -5.63 12.37 -15.14
N THR A 77 -6.07 13.43 -14.46
CA THR A 77 -6.81 14.52 -15.10
C THR A 77 -5.97 15.28 -16.11
N ALA A 78 -4.67 15.44 -15.86
CA ALA A 78 -3.76 16.07 -16.82
C ALA A 78 -3.59 15.24 -18.11
N ILE A 79 -3.62 13.88 -18.00
CA ILE A 79 -3.46 12.99 -19.16
C ILE A 79 -4.80 12.76 -19.87
N ALA A 80 -5.86 12.46 -19.11
CA ALA A 80 -7.15 12.07 -19.66
C ALA A 80 -8.05 13.25 -20.02
N GLY A 81 -7.80 14.44 -19.49
CA GLY A 81 -8.66 15.63 -19.68
C GLY A 81 -10.05 15.50 -19.05
N THR A 82 -10.32 14.44 -18.29
CA THR A 82 -11.63 14.13 -17.69
C THR A 82 -11.45 13.44 -16.35
N THR A 83 -12.51 13.43 -15.54
CA THR A 83 -12.56 12.66 -14.28
C THR A 83 -13.23 11.28 -14.46
N THR A 84 -13.80 11.01 -15.61
CA THR A 84 -14.43 9.71 -15.90
C THR A 84 -13.38 8.60 -15.87
N GLY A 85 -13.58 7.58 -15.01
CA GLY A 85 -12.63 6.49 -14.82
C GLY A 85 -11.50 6.77 -13.82
N ALA A 86 -11.43 7.97 -13.24
CA ALA A 86 -10.39 8.35 -12.29
C ALA A 86 -10.33 7.42 -11.06
N LEU A 87 -11.48 6.98 -10.53
CA LEU A 87 -11.54 6.03 -9.42
C LEU A 87 -10.85 4.70 -9.78
N LEU A 88 -11.18 4.14 -10.94
CA LEU A 88 -10.57 2.89 -11.41
C LEU A 88 -9.05 3.06 -11.60
N PHE A 89 -8.62 4.20 -12.11
CA PHE A 89 -7.20 4.51 -12.26
C PHE A 89 -6.48 4.57 -10.91
N VAL A 90 -7.05 5.28 -9.91
CA VAL A 90 -6.48 5.36 -8.55
C VAL A 90 -6.37 3.96 -7.93
N ARG A 91 -7.42 3.15 -8.02
CA ARG A 91 -7.42 1.76 -7.56
C ARG A 91 -6.34 0.92 -8.26
N ALA A 92 -6.20 1.08 -9.58
CA ALA A 92 -5.16 0.39 -10.34
C ALA A 92 -3.75 0.78 -9.88
N VAL A 93 -3.50 2.06 -9.61
CA VAL A 93 -2.22 2.53 -9.05
C VAL A 93 -1.96 1.90 -7.68
N VAL A 94 -2.94 1.87 -6.78
CA VAL A 94 -2.81 1.22 -5.49
C VAL A 94 -2.49 -0.28 -5.65
N LEU A 95 -3.17 -0.97 -6.57
CA LEU A 95 -2.93 -2.38 -6.85
C LEU A 95 -1.51 -2.63 -7.36
N VAL A 96 -1.01 -1.80 -8.27
CA VAL A 96 0.37 -1.89 -8.78
C VAL A 96 1.38 -1.65 -7.65
N CYS A 97 1.15 -0.65 -6.79
CA CYS A 97 2.00 -0.40 -5.61
C CYS A 97 2.03 -1.61 -4.67
N LYS A 98 0.87 -2.23 -4.40
CA LYS A 98 0.79 -3.46 -3.58
C LYS A 98 1.57 -4.61 -4.21
N ALA A 99 1.43 -4.83 -5.51
CA ALA A 99 2.17 -5.87 -6.23
C ALA A 99 3.68 -5.63 -6.15
N ALA A 100 4.12 -4.40 -6.34
CA ALA A 100 5.53 -4.01 -6.22
C ALA A 100 6.07 -4.25 -4.80
N MET A 101 5.35 -3.82 -3.76
CA MET A 101 5.75 -4.06 -2.36
C MET A 101 5.85 -5.55 -2.04
N SER A 102 4.88 -6.36 -2.49
CA SER A 102 4.88 -7.81 -2.28
C SER A 102 6.04 -8.50 -3.01
N ALA A 103 6.37 -8.04 -4.22
CA ALA A 103 7.53 -8.54 -4.96
C ALA A 103 8.86 -8.19 -4.27
N VAL A 104 8.98 -6.96 -3.74
CA VAL A 104 10.15 -6.55 -2.93
C VAL A 104 10.23 -7.39 -1.66
N PHE A 105 9.13 -7.56 -0.95
CA PHE A 105 9.07 -8.41 0.24
C PHE A 105 9.54 -9.84 -0.07
N TYR A 106 9.00 -10.48 -1.11
CA TYR A 106 9.43 -11.82 -1.52
C TYR A 106 10.92 -11.88 -1.78
N ARG A 107 11.46 -10.93 -2.56
CA ARG A 107 12.88 -10.88 -2.91
C ARG A 107 13.77 -10.78 -1.67
N ASP A 108 13.41 -9.92 -0.73
CA ASP A 108 14.25 -9.61 0.42
C ASP A 108 14.16 -10.71 1.52
N PHE A 109 13.00 -11.37 1.63
CA PHE A 109 12.77 -12.38 2.67
C PHE A 109 12.95 -13.83 2.22
N LYS A 110 13.14 -14.11 0.93
CA LYS A 110 13.27 -15.48 0.43
C LYS A 110 14.47 -16.26 1.02
N GLN A 111 15.52 -15.57 1.44
CA GLN A 111 16.67 -16.21 2.07
C GLN A 111 16.42 -16.50 3.55
N THR A 112 15.69 -15.66 4.25
CA THR A 112 15.38 -15.78 5.68
C THR A 112 14.22 -16.75 5.94
N LEU A 113 13.13 -16.62 5.18
CA LEU A 113 11.91 -17.43 5.35
C LEU A 113 11.88 -18.68 4.45
N GLY A 114 12.90 -18.84 3.60
CA GLY A 114 12.88 -19.82 2.52
C GLY A 114 11.91 -19.41 1.40
N ARG A 115 12.07 -20.06 0.22
CA ARG A 115 11.31 -19.68 -0.99
C ARG A 115 9.80 -19.76 -0.80
N HIS A 116 9.31 -20.80 -0.16
CA HIS A 116 7.87 -21.04 -0.03
C HIS A 116 7.25 -20.18 1.08
N GLY A 117 7.95 -20.01 2.21
CA GLY A 117 7.51 -19.10 3.29
C GLY A 117 7.41 -17.66 2.81
N ALA A 118 8.45 -17.16 2.14
CA ALA A 118 8.45 -15.82 1.57
C ALA A 118 7.35 -15.62 0.52
N LEU A 119 7.07 -16.64 -0.33
CA LEU A 119 5.99 -16.57 -1.30
C LEU A 119 4.62 -16.45 -0.63
N LEU A 120 4.34 -17.31 0.35
CA LEU A 120 3.07 -17.26 1.08
C LEU A 120 2.89 -15.91 1.77
N SER A 121 3.92 -15.42 2.47
CA SER A 121 3.86 -14.12 3.14
C SER A 121 3.67 -12.96 2.14
N ALA A 122 4.34 -13.01 0.98
CA ALA A 122 4.16 -12.01 -0.06
C ALA A 122 2.76 -12.05 -0.68
N VAL A 123 2.18 -13.24 -0.86
CA VAL A 123 0.79 -13.39 -1.33
C VAL A 123 -0.18 -12.84 -0.28
N VAL A 124 0.02 -13.15 1.00
CA VAL A 124 -0.80 -12.59 2.09
C VAL A 124 -0.70 -11.06 2.09
N LEU A 125 0.51 -10.49 1.99
CA LEU A 125 0.71 -9.05 1.91
C LEU A 125 0.00 -8.44 0.69
N PHE A 126 0.03 -9.11 -0.45
CA PHE A 126 -0.63 -8.65 -1.67
C PHE A 126 -2.16 -8.65 -1.55
N VAL A 127 -2.76 -9.70 -0.98
CA VAL A 127 -4.22 -9.81 -0.87
C VAL A 127 -4.79 -9.09 0.35
N TYR A 128 -3.99 -8.85 1.38
CA TYR A 128 -4.44 -8.17 2.58
C TYR A 128 -4.85 -6.73 2.29
N THR A 129 -6.08 -6.38 2.60
CA THR A 129 -6.60 -5.03 2.58
C THR A 129 -7.07 -4.69 3.99
N PRO A 130 -6.58 -3.62 4.63
CA PRO A 130 -7.02 -3.20 5.97
C PRO A 130 -8.53 -2.98 6.05
N LYS A 131 -9.09 -2.55 4.94
CA LYS A 131 -10.51 -2.54 4.64
C LYS A 131 -10.81 -3.48 3.49
N TRP A 132 -12.08 -3.83 3.28
CA TRP A 132 -12.50 -4.79 2.25
C TRP A 132 -12.43 -4.27 0.80
N PHE A 133 -12.04 -3.01 0.60
CA PHE A 133 -11.90 -2.37 -0.71
C PHE A 133 -10.46 -1.93 -1.01
N LEU A 134 -10.18 -1.63 -2.25
CA LEU A 134 -8.88 -1.18 -2.75
C LEU A 134 -8.92 0.33 -3.01
N GLY A 135 -8.88 1.12 -1.97
CA GLY A 135 -8.96 2.57 -2.08
C GLY A 135 -7.79 3.29 -1.43
N PRO A 136 -7.65 4.58 -1.69
CA PRO A 136 -6.63 5.43 -1.07
C PRO A 136 -7.10 5.99 0.29
N ASP A 137 -7.87 5.23 1.07
CA ASP A 137 -8.30 5.66 2.40
C ASP A 137 -7.13 5.78 3.38
N TYR A 138 -7.33 6.52 4.45
CA TYR A 138 -6.29 6.86 5.41
C TYR A 138 -5.69 5.65 6.14
N ILE A 139 -6.50 4.61 6.44
CA ILE A 139 -6.04 3.38 7.09
C ILE A 139 -5.20 2.54 6.11
N SER A 140 -5.66 2.38 4.88
CA SER A 140 -4.91 1.66 3.84
C SER A 140 -3.61 2.37 3.51
N GLN A 141 -3.60 3.70 3.45
CA GLN A 141 -2.38 4.49 3.25
C GLN A 141 -1.40 4.30 4.40
N GLN A 142 -1.87 4.40 5.65
CA GLN A 142 -1.04 4.16 6.83
C GLN A 142 -0.35 2.79 6.74
N PHE A 143 -1.12 1.73 6.46
CA PHE A 143 -0.60 0.38 6.33
C PHE A 143 0.46 0.28 5.22
N HIS A 144 0.16 0.77 4.02
CA HIS A 144 1.08 0.68 2.89
C HIS A 144 2.37 1.47 3.10
N PHE A 145 2.27 2.68 3.64
CA PHE A 145 3.45 3.48 3.95
C PHE A 145 4.28 2.89 5.09
N THR A 146 3.65 2.28 6.10
CA THR A 146 4.37 1.56 7.16
C THR A 146 5.15 0.38 6.58
N VAL A 147 4.51 -0.44 5.72
CA VAL A 147 5.18 -1.57 5.07
C VAL A 147 6.32 -1.09 4.16
N ALA A 148 6.10 -0.03 3.39
CA ALA A 148 7.13 0.55 2.53
C ALA A 148 8.33 1.06 3.35
N ALA A 149 8.08 1.78 4.46
CA ALA A 149 9.13 2.23 5.37
C ALA A 149 9.93 1.05 5.93
N PHE A 150 9.24 0.03 6.42
CA PHE A 150 9.87 -1.20 6.92
C PHE A 150 10.75 -1.87 5.86
N LEU A 151 10.25 -2.03 4.64
CA LEU A 151 11.01 -2.64 3.54
C LEU A 151 12.26 -1.82 3.18
N CYS A 152 12.16 -0.49 3.18
CA CYS A 152 13.30 0.39 2.92
C CYS A 152 14.39 0.23 4.00
N PHE A 153 14.01 0.26 5.29
CA PHE A 153 14.95 0.11 6.40
C PHE A 153 15.55 -1.30 6.45
N TYR A 154 14.72 -2.34 6.23
CA TYR A 154 15.18 -3.72 6.19
C TYR A 154 16.20 -3.93 5.04
N HIS A 155 15.88 -3.43 3.85
CA HIS A 155 16.78 -3.53 2.70
C HIS A 155 18.10 -2.78 2.94
N TYR A 156 18.04 -1.59 3.53
CA TYR A 156 19.23 -0.82 3.91
C TYR A 156 20.12 -1.58 4.89
N TYR A 157 19.52 -2.15 5.94
CA TYR A 157 20.23 -2.95 6.93
C TYR A 157 20.88 -4.20 6.33
N THR A 158 20.12 -4.99 5.57
CA THR A 158 20.59 -6.27 5.01
C THR A 158 21.64 -6.12 3.92
N HIS A 159 21.72 -4.95 3.26
CA HIS A 159 22.74 -4.66 2.26
C HIS A 159 23.93 -3.85 2.81
N GLY A 160 24.17 -3.94 4.10
CA GLY A 160 25.36 -3.40 4.76
C GLY A 160 25.45 -1.87 4.70
N PHE A 161 24.33 -1.18 4.81
CA PHE A 161 24.22 0.29 4.91
C PHE A 161 24.74 1.06 3.68
N ARG A 162 24.81 0.41 2.52
CA ARG A 162 25.45 1.00 1.32
C ARG A 162 24.56 1.97 0.53
N ARG A 163 23.26 2.07 0.84
CA ARG A 163 22.28 2.86 0.07
C ARG A 163 21.54 3.85 0.96
N PRO A 164 22.18 4.98 1.36
CA PRO A 164 21.57 5.93 2.32
C PRO A 164 20.26 6.55 1.85
N TRP A 165 20.01 6.63 0.54
CA TRP A 165 18.74 7.08 -0.01
C TRP A 165 17.53 6.23 0.46
N LEU A 166 17.75 4.95 0.79
CA LEU A 166 16.69 4.08 1.35
C LEU A 166 16.26 4.53 2.75
N VAL A 167 17.18 5.10 3.54
CA VAL A 167 16.83 5.66 4.85
C VAL A 167 15.93 6.88 4.65
N VAL A 168 16.29 7.75 3.71
CA VAL A 168 15.48 8.94 3.40
C VAL A 168 14.10 8.52 2.90
N LEU A 169 14.02 7.58 1.96
CA LEU A 169 12.75 7.07 1.44
C LEU A 169 11.93 6.40 2.55
N GLY A 170 12.56 5.58 3.39
CA GLY A 170 11.90 4.96 4.54
C GLY A 170 11.36 5.98 5.53
N ALA A 171 12.13 7.03 5.83
CA ALA A 171 11.69 8.12 6.69
C ALA A 171 10.52 8.91 6.08
N VAL A 172 10.57 9.20 4.79
CA VAL A 172 9.45 9.84 4.06
C VAL A 172 8.20 8.97 4.13
N CYS A 173 8.32 7.66 3.88
CA CYS A 173 7.18 6.74 4.01
C CYS A 173 6.65 6.70 5.45
N ALA A 174 7.52 6.67 6.47
CA ALA A 174 7.10 6.71 7.87
C ALA A 174 6.34 8.02 8.19
N CYS A 175 6.83 9.16 7.72
CA CYS A 175 6.11 10.43 7.87
C CYS A 175 4.72 10.39 7.21
N PHE A 176 4.61 9.88 5.98
CA PHE A 176 3.31 9.74 5.33
C PHE A 176 2.37 8.78 6.05
N SER A 177 2.90 7.71 6.66
CA SER A 177 2.10 6.82 7.51
C SER A 177 1.46 7.56 8.68
N PHE A 178 2.24 8.38 9.41
CA PHE A 178 1.72 9.20 10.51
C PHE A 178 0.77 10.29 10.04
N LEU A 179 1.07 10.95 8.92
CA LEU A 179 0.23 12.01 8.37
C LEU A 179 -1.12 11.47 7.87
N ALA A 180 -1.15 10.26 7.35
CA ALA A 180 -2.40 9.63 6.91
C ALA A 180 -3.35 9.36 8.09
N PHE A 181 -2.80 8.90 9.24
CA PHE A 181 -3.59 8.58 10.43
C PHE A 181 -2.88 9.02 11.72
N PRO A 182 -2.95 10.31 12.09
CA PRO A 182 -2.24 10.87 13.25
C PRO A 182 -2.58 10.21 14.60
N GLN A 183 -3.76 9.62 14.74
CA GLN A 183 -4.19 8.93 15.96
C GLN A 183 -3.38 7.67 16.26
N SER A 184 -2.60 7.17 15.31
CA SER A 184 -1.68 6.05 15.51
C SER A 184 -0.38 6.43 16.23
N ALA A 185 -0.12 7.73 16.41
CA ALA A 185 0.99 8.18 17.23
C ALA A 185 0.83 7.66 18.67
N PRO A 186 1.91 7.11 19.31
CA PRO A 186 1.81 6.70 20.70
C PRO A 186 1.34 7.90 21.53
N ARG A 187 0.22 7.74 22.23
CA ARG A 187 -0.25 8.73 23.21
C ARG A 187 0.82 8.79 24.29
N GLN A 188 1.62 9.83 24.30
CA GLN A 188 2.46 10.13 25.46
C GLN A 188 1.50 10.36 26.64
N GLY A 189 1.59 9.46 27.62
CA GLY A 189 1.01 9.48 28.94
C GLY A 189 0.06 10.64 29.28
N ALA A 190 -1.23 10.41 29.04
CA ALA A 190 -2.28 11.22 29.63
C ALA A 190 -2.67 10.70 31.03
N ASP A 191 -1.86 9.81 31.61
CA ASP A 191 -2.15 9.14 32.88
C ASP A 191 -1.46 9.81 34.08
N ASP A 192 -0.81 10.97 33.89
CA ASP A 192 -0.10 11.70 34.95
C ASP A 192 -0.70 13.09 35.24
N LEU A 193 -2.06 13.24 35.23
CA LEU A 193 -2.71 14.42 35.78
C LEU A 193 -3.88 14.03 36.68
#